data_0d5666575d0cbe06da6c4424e42742e1
#
_entry.id   0d5666575d0cbe06da6c4424e42742e1
#
_cell.length_a   1.000
_cell.length_b   1.000
_cell.length_c   1.000
_cell.angle_alpha   90.00
_cell.angle_beta   90.00
_cell.angle_gamma   90.00
#
_symmetry.space_group_name_H-M   'P 1'
#
loop_
_entity.id
_entity.type
_entity.pdbx_description
1 polymer ?
#
loop_
_entity_poly.entity_id
_entity_poly.type
_entity_poly.pdbx_seq_one_letter_code
_entity_poly.pdbx_strand_id
1 'polypeptide(L)'
;MRIIGIVPGAKLFGSEDLYADQYLFVNGYPKRILANGATPIGILSSDGYAAQDSLALCDAFVFCGGARFYPYHFQIMEYAAKSGKPVLGICLGMQMMNTYFLVAEEAERRGWDRPLLALF
;
A
#
# COMPACT_ATOMS: atom_id res chain seq x y z
N MET A 1 -5.64 -12.05 17.82
CA MET A 1 -4.41 -11.41 17.35
C MET A 1 -4.77 -10.46 16.23
N ARG A 2 -4.26 -9.22 16.28
CA ARG A 2 -4.45 -8.24 15.19
C ARG A 2 -3.16 -8.13 14.38
N ILE A 3 -3.30 -8.26 13.08
CA ILE A 3 -2.17 -8.19 12.15
C ILE A 3 -2.27 -6.90 11.35
N ILE A 4 -1.22 -6.10 11.42
CA ILE A 4 -1.12 -4.84 10.71
C ILE A 4 -0.13 -5.00 9.56
N GLY A 5 -0.62 -4.86 8.33
CA GLY A 5 0.22 -4.88 7.14
C GLY A 5 0.94 -3.55 6.94
N ILE A 6 2.26 -3.58 6.87
CA ILE A 6 3.05 -2.40 6.56
C ILE A 6 3.28 -2.38 5.05
N VAL A 7 2.81 -1.31 4.41
CA VAL A 7 3.00 -1.07 2.99
C VAL A 7 4.23 -0.18 2.82
N PRO A 8 5.33 -0.71 2.29
CA PRO A 8 6.61 -0.01 2.27
C PRO A 8 6.70 1.03 1.17
N GLY A 9 7.66 1.95 1.32
CA GLY A 9 8.21 2.66 0.19
C GLY A 9 9.05 1.72 -0.68
N ALA A 10 9.33 2.12 -1.91
CA ALA A 10 10.13 1.31 -2.82
C ALA A 10 11.04 2.16 -3.68
N LYS A 11 12.10 1.52 -4.18
CA LYS A 11 12.95 2.02 -5.25
C LYS A 11 12.97 0.94 -6.33
N LEU A 12 12.06 1.07 -7.29
CA LEU A 12 11.93 0.12 -8.38
C LEU A 12 12.47 0.76 -9.65
N PHE A 13 13.45 0.13 -10.25
CA PHE A 13 14.13 0.64 -11.44
C PHE A 13 13.72 -0.08 -12.71
N GLY A 14 12.99 -1.22 -12.59
CA GLY A 14 12.63 -2.05 -13.73
C GLY A 14 13.85 -2.62 -14.44
N SER A 15 14.97 -2.79 -13.73
CA SER A 15 16.22 -3.26 -14.22
C SER A 15 16.29 -4.79 -14.27
N GLU A 16 17.12 -5.35 -15.14
CA GLU A 16 17.47 -6.77 -15.12
C GLU A 16 18.36 -7.13 -13.93
N ASP A 17 18.93 -6.14 -13.25
CA ASP A 17 19.70 -6.33 -12.03
C ASP A 17 18.75 -6.71 -10.88
N LEU A 18 18.84 -7.97 -10.43
CA LEU A 18 18.00 -8.52 -9.38
C LEU A 18 18.13 -7.80 -8.03
N TYR A 19 19.21 -7.04 -7.84
CA TYR A 19 19.47 -6.34 -6.59
C TYR A 19 19.15 -4.84 -6.66
N ALA A 20 18.74 -4.34 -7.82
CA ALA A 20 18.43 -2.91 -8.00
C ALA A 20 17.09 -2.53 -7.35
N ASP A 21 16.10 -3.40 -7.43
CA ASP A 21 14.77 -3.14 -6.86
C ASP A 21 14.77 -3.41 -5.37
N GLN A 22 14.33 -2.42 -4.60
CA GLN A 22 14.36 -2.48 -3.14
C GLN A 22 13.05 -1.98 -2.54
N TYR A 23 12.64 -2.62 -1.45
CA TYR A 23 11.56 -2.16 -0.59
C TYR A 23 12.14 -1.67 0.73
N LEU A 24 11.64 -0.53 1.22
CA LEU A 24 12.13 0.12 2.41
C LEU A 24 11.10 0.00 3.54
N PHE A 25 11.47 -0.72 4.58
CA PHE A 25 10.71 -0.83 5.82
C PHE A 25 11.47 -0.12 6.93
N VAL A 26 10.97 1.04 7.35
CA VAL A 26 11.58 1.80 8.45
C VAL A 26 11.18 1.16 9.77
N ASN A 27 12.15 0.81 10.61
CA ASN A 27 11.94 0.06 11.85
C ASN A 27 11.03 0.76 12.87
N GLY A 28 10.87 2.07 12.78
CA GLY A 28 9.96 2.81 13.65
C GLY A 28 8.50 2.37 13.54
N TYR A 29 8.05 1.93 12.37
CA TYR A 29 6.68 1.46 12.19
C TYR A 29 6.39 0.14 12.93
N PRO A 30 7.14 -0.95 12.72
CA PRO A 30 6.90 -2.17 13.48
C PRO A 30 7.09 -2.01 14.98
N LYS A 31 8.05 -1.19 15.40
CA LYS A 31 8.23 -0.90 16.85
C LYS A 31 6.97 -0.32 17.48
N ARG A 32 6.34 0.66 16.84
CA ARG A 32 5.12 1.29 17.36
C ARG A 32 3.92 0.35 17.31
N ILE A 33 3.81 -0.47 16.29
CA ILE A 33 2.75 -1.47 16.18
C ILE A 33 2.86 -2.49 17.31
N LEU A 34 4.06 -3.02 17.54
CA LEU A 34 4.33 -3.97 18.62
C LEU A 34 4.06 -3.34 20.00
N ALA A 35 4.49 -2.10 20.22
CA ALA A 35 4.27 -1.38 21.47
C ALA A 35 2.78 -1.18 21.79
N ASN A 36 1.93 -1.21 20.79
CA ASN A 36 0.47 -1.08 20.93
C ASN A 36 -0.27 -2.43 20.87
N GLY A 37 0.44 -3.54 20.98
CA GLY A 37 -0.14 -4.87 21.15
C GLY A 37 -0.62 -5.53 19.86
N ALA A 38 -0.21 -5.03 18.69
CA ALA A 38 -0.51 -5.65 17.40
C ALA A 38 0.72 -6.30 16.79
N THR A 39 0.51 -7.14 15.79
CA THR A 39 1.58 -7.87 15.08
C THR A 39 1.83 -7.21 13.72
N PRO A 40 3.01 -6.65 13.47
CA PRO A 40 3.35 -6.10 12.17
C PRO A 40 3.80 -7.19 11.20
N ILE A 41 3.36 -7.09 9.94
CA ILE A 41 3.93 -7.85 8.83
C ILE A 41 4.25 -6.91 7.68
N GLY A 42 5.33 -7.17 6.96
CA GLY A 42 5.66 -6.42 5.75
C GLY A 42 4.92 -6.98 4.55
N ILE A 43 4.35 -6.10 3.74
CA ILE A 43 3.71 -6.50 2.48
C ILE A 43 4.75 -6.44 1.36
N LEU A 44 5.00 -7.57 0.74
CA LEU A 44 5.89 -7.67 -0.42
C LEU A 44 5.06 -7.62 -1.70
N SER A 45 5.53 -6.87 -2.67
CA SER A 45 4.79 -6.57 -3.90
C SER A 45 5.65 -6.86 -5.13
N SER A 46 5.97 -8.13 -5.33
CA SER A 46 6.70 -8.57 -6.51
C SER A 46 6.00 -8.14 -7.79
N ASP A 47 6.76 -7.71 -8.77
CA ASP A 47 6.23 -7.25 -10.07
C ASP A 47 5.18 -6.12 -9.96
N GLY A 48 5.26 -5.32 -8.90
CA GLY A 48 4.41 -4.16 -8.71
C GLY A 48 3.07 -4.41 -8.03
N TYR A 49 2.74 -5.66 -7.67
CA TYR A 49 1.47 -6.03 -7.03
C TYR A 49 1.69 -6.97 -5.84
N ALA A 50 0.89 -6.79 -4.79
CA ALA A 50 0.89 -7.68 -3.64
C ALA A 50 0.05 -8.94 -3.92
N ALA A 51 0.41 -10.05 -3.28
CA ALA A 51 -0.41 -11.25 -3.31
C ALA A 51 -1.69 -11.04 -2.50
N GLN A 52 -2.83 -11.45 -3.04
CA GLN A 52 -4.13 -11.32 -2.38
C GLN A 52 -4.18 -12.02 -1.02
N ASP A 53 -3.54 -13.16 -0.90
CA ASP A 53 -3.48 -13.92 0.36
C ASP A 53 -2.75 -13.14 1.46
N SER A 54 -1.72 -12.38 1.09
CA SER A 54 -1.02 -11.50 2.05
C SER A 54 -1.96 -10.40 2.56
N LEU A 55 -2.76 -9.82 1.70
CA LEU A 55 -3.72 -8.78 2.08
C LEU A 55 -4.84 -9.35 2.96
N ALA A 56 -5.27 -10.56 2.66
CA ALA A 56 -6.32 -11.23 3.43
C ALA A 56 -5.91 -11.53 4.88
N LEU A 57 -4.62 -11.73 5.14
CA LEU A 57 -4.09 -11.95 6.49
C LEU A 57 -4.18 -10.70 7.37
N CYS A 58 -4.20 -9.51 6.79
CA CYS A 58 -4.13 -8.26 7.54
C CYS A 58 -5.51 -7.81 8.04
N ASP A 59 -5.54 -7.29 9.27
CA ASP A 59 -6.73 -6.65 9.84
C ASP A 59 -6.79 -5.16 9.48
N ALA A 60 -5.63 -4.56 9.23
CA ALA A 60 -5.49 -3.15 8.88
C ALA A 60 -4.17 -2.92 8.15
N PHE A 61 -4.00 -1.73 7.58
CA PHE A 61 -2.80 -1.37 6.83
C PHE A 61 -2.24 -0.03 7.28
N VAL A 62 -0.90 0.07 7.28
CA VAL A 62 -0.17 1.32 7.44
C VAL A 62 0.63 1.57 6.17
N PHE A 63 0.34 2.68 5.50
CA PHE A 63 1.09 3.12 4.33
C PHE A 63 2.19 4.09 4.79
N CYS A 64 3.43 3.71 4.55
CA CYS A 64 4.60 4.45 4.99
C CYS A 64 4.87 5.68 4.13
N GLY A 65 5.75 6.55 4.62
CA GLY A 65 6.31 7.63 3.83
C GLY A 65 7.22 7.11 2.71
N GLY A 66 7.45 7.94 1.72
CA GLY A 66 8.29 7.62 0.57
C GLY A 66 8.31 8.76 -0.43
N ALA A 67 8.83 8.50 -1.61
CA ALA A 67 9.00 9.51 -2.64
C ALA A 67 8.10 9.28 -3.87
N ARG A 68 7.54 8.10 -4.03
CA ARG A 68 6.90 7.73 -5.29
C ARG A 68 5.77 6.72 -5.06
N PHE A 69 4.69 6.86 -5.85
CA PHE A 69 3.60 5.88 -5.91
C PHE A 69 3.95 4.76 -6.89
N TYR A 70 3.53 3.54 -6.52
CA TYR A 70 3.61 2.36 -7.37
C TYR A 70 2.24 1.70 -7.46
N PRO A 71 1.99 0.81 -8.43
CA PRO A 71 0.70 0.13 -8.57
C PRO A 71 0.21 -0.54 -7.30
N TYR A 72 1.10 -1.15 -6.51
CA TYR A 72 0.70 -1.83 -5.29
C TYR A 72 0.08 -0.90 -4.24
N HIS A 73 0.48 0.37 -4.19
CA HIS A 73 -0.13 1.34 -3.27
C HIS A 73 -1.64 1.44 -3.51
N PHE A 74 -2.03 1.58 -4.76
CA PHE A 74 -3.44 1.71 -5.12
C PHE A 74 -4.20 0.38 -5.05
N GLN A 75 -3.55 -0.71 -5.40
CA GLN A 75 -4.11 -2.05 -5.23
C GLN A 75 -4.49 -2.33 -3.78
N ILE A 76 -3.58 -2.06 -2.85
CA ILE A 76 -3.80 -2.32 -1.43
C ILE A 76 -4.85 -1.36 -0.87
N MET A 77 -4.82 -0.08 -1.28
CA MET A 77 -5.84 0.89 -0.86
C MET A 77 -7.24 0.47 -1.33
N GLU A 78 -7.37 0.04 -2.57
CA GLU A 78 -8.65 -0.45 -3.10
C GLU A 78 -9.13 -1.69 -2.35
N TYR A 79 -8.24 -2.62 -2.09
CA TYR A 79 -8.56 -3.80 -1.28
C TYR A 79 -9.06 -3.41 0.11
N ALA A 80 -8.37 -2.49 0.79
CA ALA A 80 -8.77 -2.02 2.11
C ALA A 80 -10.13 -1.33 2.09
N ALA A 81 -10.36 -0.47 1.10
CA ALA A 81 -11.63 0.24 0.96
C ALA A 81 -12.80 -0.72 0.71
N LYS A 82 -12.63 -1.70 -0.17
CA LYS A 82 -13.68 -2.69 -0.47
C LYS A 82 -13.94 -3.66 0.66
N SER A 83 -12.91 -4.03 1.42
CA SER A 83 -13.04 -4.96 2.55
C SER A 83 -13.42 -4.29 3.87
N GLY A 84 -13.44 -2.95 3.92
CA GLY A 84 -13.70 -2.18 5.12
C GLY A 84 -12.59 -2.24 6.16
N LYS A 85 -11.36 -2.60 5.76
CA LYS A 85 -10.22 -2.66 6.68
C LYS A 85 -9.65 -1.26 6.92
N PRO A 86 -9.32 -0.91 8.17
CA PRO A 86 -8.74 0.40 8.50
C PRO A 86 -7.40 0.65 7.81
N VAL A 87 -7.16 1.90 7.47
CA VAL A 87 -5.91 2.36 6.84
C VAL A 87 -5.39 3.59 7.55
N LEU A 88 -4.09 3.62 7.82
CA LEU A 88 -3.37 4.81 8.25
C LEU A 88 -2.35 5.16 7.18
N GLY A 89 -2.42 6.36 6.64
CA GLY A 89 -1.46 6.88 5.67
C GLY A 89 -0.56 7.95 6.29
N ILE A 90 0.74 7.78 6.15
CA ILE A 90 1.74 8.70 6.70
C ILE A 90 2.51 9.34 5.56
N CYS A 91 2.53 10.66 5.48
CA CYS A 91 3.23 11.45 4.45
C CYS A 91 2.79 11.01 3.03
N LEU A 92 3.63 10.31 2.29
CA LEU A 92 3.29 9.76 0.97
C LEU A 92 2.03 8.88 1.01
N GLY A 93 1.86 8.10 2.08
CA GLY A 93 0.66 7.28 2.27
C GLY A 93 -0.62 8.12 2.35
N MET A 94 -0.58 9.25 3.04
CA MET A 94 -1.68 10.21 3.07
C MET A 94 -1.97 10.79 1.68
N GLN A 95 -0.93 11.18 0.96
CA GLN A 95 -1.06 11.70 -0.40
C GLN A 95 -1.63 10.67 -1.37
N MET A 96 -1.23 9.41 -1.23
CA MET A 96 -1.77 8.29 -1.99
C MET A 96 -3.26 8.09 -1.73
N MET A 97 -3.67 8.14 -0.46
CA MET A 97 -5.09 8.02 -0.09
C MET A 97 -5.91 9.14 -0.72
N ASN A 98 -5.43 10.38 -0.66
CA ASN A 98 -6.09 11.51 -1.29
C ASN A 98 -6.23 11.31 -2.80
N THR A 99 -5.16 10.88 -3.45
CA THR A 99 -5.17 10.58 -4.89
C THR A 99 -6.16 9.46 -5.22
N TYR A 100 -6.17 8.39 -4.43
CA TYR A 100 -7.10 7.29 -4.61
C TYR A 100 -8.55 7.76 -4.60
N PHE A 101 -8.94 8.52 -3.58
CA PHE A 101 -10.34 8.97 -3.45
C PHE A 101 -10.74 9.96 -4.53
N LEU A 102 -9.86 10.87 -4.93
CA LEU A 102 -10.12 11.80 -6.02
C LEU A 102 -10.31 11.06 -7.37
N VAL A 103 -9.45 10.09 -7.65
CA VAL A 103 -9.55 9.30 -8.88
C VAL A 103 -10.78 8.40 -8.86
N ALA A 104 -11.08 7.78 -7.74
CA ALA A 104 -12.27 6.94 -7.59
C ALA A 104 -13.56 7.72 -7.79
N GLU A 105 -13.65 8.93 -7.21
CA GLU A 105 -14.80 9.83 -7.39
C GLU A 105 -14.96 10.23 -8.86
N GLU A 106 -13.87 10.62 -9.51
CA GLU A 106 -13.88 11.01 -10.92
C GLU A 106 -14.24 9.84 -11.82
N ALA A 107 -13.75 8.65 -11.52
CA ALA A 107 -14.07 7.43 -12.26
C ALA A 107 -15.54 7.07 -12.16
N GLU A 108 -16.12 7.16 -10.98
CA GLU A 108 -17.56 6.91 -10.78
C GLU A 108 -18.39 7.89 -11.60
N ARG A 109 -18.04 9.17 -11.55
CA ARG A 109 -18.75 10.21 -12.31
C ARG A 109 -18.65 10.02 -13.82
N ARG A 110 -17.50 9.52 -14.33
CA ARG A 110 -17.26 9.33 -15.77
C ARG A 110 -17.54 7.91 -16.26
N GLY A 111 -17.88 6.99 -15.38
CA GLY A 111 -18.09 5.59 -15.73
C GLY A 111 -16.83 4.85 -16.15
N TRP A 112 -15.66 5.23 -15.61
CA TRP A 112 -14.41 4.54 -15.92
C TRP A 112 -14.31 3.20 -15.21
N ASP A 113 -13.88 2.18 -15.96
CA ASP A 113 -13.45 0.91 -15.39
C ASP A 113 -11.98 0.99 -14.97
N ARG A 114 -11.64 0.48 -13.79
CA ARG A 114 -10.27 0.42 -13.27
C ARG A 114 -9.51 1.76 -13.34
N PRO A 115 -10.02 2.84 -12.73
CA PRO A 115 -9.41 4.17 -12.84
C PRO A 115 -7.97 4.23 -12.32
N LEU A 116 -7.61 3.36 -11.39
CA LEU A 116 -6.29 3.37 -10.76
C LEU A 116 -5.20 2.87 -11.70
N LEU A 117 -5.54 1.96 -12.61
CA LEU A 117 -4.58 1.45 -13.60
C LEU A 117 -4.27 2.51 -14.67
N ALA A 118 -5.13 3.48 -14.86
CA ALA A 118 -4.90 4.58 -15.79
C ALA A 118 -3.82 5.57 -15.31
N LEU A 119 -3.42 5.48 -14.03
CA LEU A 119 -2.32 6.30 -13.46
C LEU A 119 -0.93 5.75 -13.83
N PHE A 120 -0.86 4.56 -14.35
CA PHE A 120 0.35 3.85 -14.71
C PHE A 120 0.25 3.33 -16.15
#